data_465bf7ccceb73f800c46790573e3961e
#
_entry.id   465bf7ccceb73f800c46790573e3961e
#
_cell.length_a   1.000
_cell.length_b   1.000
_cell.length_c   1.000
_cell.angle_alpha   90.00
_cell.angle_beta   90.00
_cell.angle_gamma   90.00
#
_symmetry.space_group_name_H-M   'P 1'
#
loop_
_entity.id
_entity.type
_entity.pdbx_description
1 polymer ?
#
loop_
_entity_poly.entity_id
_entity_poly.type
_entity_poly.pdbx_seq_one_letter_code
_entity_poly.pdbx_strand_id
1 'polypeptide(L)'
;VADMLVKSKSVDLVIIDSVAALVPKAEIEGEMGDHHVGLQARLMSQALRKITGNIQRSGATVVFINQIRMKIGVMFGSPETTTGGNALKFYSSVRLDIRRIGAVKEGDEVIGNETRVKVVKNKVSPPFKQAEFQIMYGMGINQEGEILDYGNKLGLIDKSGAFYKLDGETIGQGKTKAGLFLKE
;
A
#
# COMPACT_ATOMS: atom_id res chain seq x y z
N VAL A 1 -5.65 -17.09 -14.84
CA VAL A 1 -4.21 -16.75 -14.90
C VAL A 1 -3.61 -16.82 -13.50
N ALA A 2 -3.98 -15.97 -12.53
CA ALA A 2 -3.37 -15.95 -11.18
C ALA A 2 -3.36 -17.32 -10.48
N ASP A 3 -4.48 -18.07 -10.49
CA ASP A 3 -4.56 -19.43 -9.93
C ASP A 3 -3.59 -20.42 -10.61
N MET A 4 -3.40 -20.27 -11.91
CA MET A 4 -2.46 -21.11 -12.68
C MET A 4 -1.00 -20.80 -12.32
N LEU A 5 -0.65 -19.50 -12.24
CA LEU A 5 0.69 -19.07 -11.86
C LEU A 5 1.05 -19.54 -10.44
N VAL A 6 0.13 -19.40 -9.51
CA VAL A 6 0.34 -19.88 -8.13
C VAL A 6 0.49 -21.42 -8.10
N LYS A 7 -0.36 -22.15 -8.83
CA LYS A 7 -0.29 -23.63 -8.89
C LYS A 7 1.01 -24.15 -9.50
N SER A 8 1.53 -23.45 -10.50
CA SER A 8 2.75 -23.88 -11.19
C SER A 8 4.00 -23.79 -10.32
N LYS A 9 3.94 -23.05 -9.21
CA LYS A 9 5.09 -22.74 -8.33
C LYS A 9 6.26 -22.05 -9.07
N SER A 10 5.97 -21.42 -10.21
CA SER A 10 6.97 -20.72 -11.02
C SER A 10 7.14 -19.26 -10.61
N VAL A 11 6.33 -18.78 -9.68
CA VAL A 11 6.36 -17.39 -9.21
C VAL A 11 6.26 -17.33 -7.70
N ASP A 12 7.04 -16.45 -7.09
CA ASP A 12 7.04 -16.22 -5.65
C ASP A 12 6.07 -15.10 -5.25
N LEU A 13 5.79 -14.19 -6.17
CA LEU A 13 4.92 -13.03 -5.95
C LEU A 13 3.95 -12.82 -7.11
N VAL A 14 2.67 -12.65 -6.78
CA VAL A 14 1.63 -12.23 -7.73
C VAL A 14 0.97 -10.97 -7.19
N ILE A 15 0.97 -9.89 -7.98
CA ILE A 15 0.31 -8.63 -7.62
C ILE A 15 -0.91 -8.46 -8.54
N ILE A 16 -2.08 -8.22 -7.94
CA ILE A 16 -3.33 -7.94 -8.65
C ILE A 16 -3.69 -6.47 -8.42
N ASP A 17 -3.45 -5.65 -9.43
CA ASP A 17 -3.74 -4.22 -9.43
C ASP A 17 -4.79 -3.93 -10.52
N SER A 18 -6.00 -3.66 -10.15
CA SER A 18 -6.59 -3.64 -8.81
C SER A 18 -7.83 -4.55 -8.75
N VAL A 19 -8.31 -4.84 -7.56
CA VAL A 19 -9.57 -5.59 -7.38
C VAL A 19 -10.74 -4.91 -8.09
N ALA A 20 -10.75 -3.58 -8.17
CA ALA A 20 -11.78 -2.79 -8.85
C ALA A 20 -11.86 -3.09 -10.36
N ALA A 21 -10.78 -3.54 -10.98
CA ALA A 21 -10.71 -3.85 -12.41
C ALA A 21 -11.09 -5.33 -12.71
N LEU A 22 -11.37 -6.14 -11.71
CA LEU A 22 -11.81 -7.51 -11.91
C LEU A 22 -13.30 -7.53 -12.25
N VAL A 23 -13.59 -7.75 -13.53
CA VAL A 23 -14.96 -7.77 -14.06
C VAL A 23 -15.44 -9.21 -14.19
N PRO A 24 -16.61 -9.56 -13.64
CA PRO A 24 -17.26 -10.85 -13.87
C PRO A 24 -17.60 -11.05 -15.36
N LYS A 25 -17.50 -12.30 -15.83
CA LYS A 25 -17.79 -12.64 -17.23
C LYS A 25 -19.19 -12.18 -17.67
N ALA A 26 -20.19 -12.33 -16.81
CA ALA A 26 -21.56 -11.91 -17.09
C ALA A 26 -21.72 -10.39 -17.28
N GLU A 27 -20.85 -9.58 -16.64
CA GLU A 27 -20.82 -8.13 -16.90
C GLU A 27 -20.17 -7.79 -18.24
N ILE A 28 -19.18 -8.61 -18.68
CA ILE A 28 -18.52 -8.41 -19.98
C ILE A 28 -19.43 -8.80 -21.14
N GLU A 29 -20.27 -9.84 -20.94
CA GLU A 29 -21.16 -10.39 -21.96
C GLU A 29 -22.57 -9.74 -21.93
N GLY A 30 -22.89 -8.97 -20.88
CA GLY A 30 -24.14 -8.23 -20.71
C GLY A 30 -24.18 -6.93 -21.48
N GLU A 31 -25.37 -6.34 -21.56
CA GLU A 31 -25.58 -5.02 -22.18
C GLU A 31 -25.33 -3.89 -21.18
N MET A 32 -25.01 -2.70 -21.70
CA MET A 32 -24.88 -1.49 -20.89
C MET A 32 -26.24 -1.15 -20.22
N GLY A 33 -26.24 -1.17 -18.89
CA GLY A 33 -27.46 -0.92 -18.08
C GLY A 33 -27.98 -2.13 -17.35
N ASP A 34 -27.46 -3.32 -17.61
CA ASP A 34 -27.81 -4.52 -16.88
C ASP A 34 -27.42 -4.42 -15.40
N HIS A 35 -28.34 -4.78 -14.53
CA HIS A 35 -28.11 -4.74 -13.09
C HIS A 35 -27.42 -6.02 -12.60
N HIS A 36 -26.11 -5.92 -12.35
CA HIS A 36 -25.29 -7.04 -11.84
C HIS A 36 -24.95 -6.91 -10.35
N VAL A 37 -25.98 -6.83 -9.51
CA VAL A 37 -25.81 -6.61 -8.07
C VAL A 37 -25.00 -7.75 -7.43
N GLY A 38 -23.83 -7.38 -6.87
CA GLY A 38 -23.01 -8.28 -6.05
C GLY A 38 -22.23 -9.33 -6.82
N LEU A 39 -22.21 -9.34 -8.15
CA LEU A 39 -21.45 -10.33 -8.94
C LEU A 39 -19.96 -10.28 -8.65
N GLN A 40 -19.36 -9.09 -8.56
CA GLN A 40 -17.94 -8.95 -8.22
C GLN A 40 -17.63 -9.51 -6.82
N ALA A 41 -18.50 -9.30 -5.83
CA ALA A 41 -18.31 -9.86 -4.50
C ALA A 41 -18.41 -11.40 -4.49
N ARG A 42 -19.30 -11.98 -5.31
CA ARG A 42 -19.39 -13.43 -5.51
C ARG A 42 -18.17 -13.98 -6.21
N LEU A 43 -17.69 -13.32 -7.27
CA LEU A 43 -16.46 -13.66 -7.97
C LEU A 43 -15.27 -13.71 -6.99
N MET A 44 -15.08 -12.64 -6.19
CA MET A 44 -14.01 -12.58 -5.21
C MET A 44 -14.11 -13.69 -4.16
N SER A 45 -15.31 -13.97 -3.65
CA SER A 45 -15.53 -15.05 -2.68
C SER A 45 -15.19 -16.43 -3.25
N GLN A 46 -15.54 -16.71 -4.50
CA GLN A 46 -15.17 -17.94 -5.19
C GLN A 46 -13.69 -18.03 -5.48
N ALA A 47 -13.10 -16.96 -6.02
CA ALA A 47 -11.69 -16.91 -6.37
C ALA A 47 -10.80 -17.13 -5.13
N LEU A 48 -11.10 -16.45 -4.03
CA LEU A 48 -10.33 -16.57 -2.79
C LEU A 48 -10.44 -17.96 -2.16
N ARG A 49 -11.62 -18.58 -2.16
CA ARG A 49 -11.77 -19.99 -1.72
C ARG A 49 -10.90 -20.94 -2.52
N LYS A 50 -10.85 -20.74 -3.84
CA LYS A 50 -10.08 -21.61 -4.74
C LYS A 50 -8.58 -21.38 -4.60
N ILE A 51 -8.13 -20.12 -4.59
CA ILE A 51 -6.71 -19.79 -4.65
C ILE A 51 -6.00 -19.95 -3.30
N THR A 52 -6.68 -19.76 -2.16
CA THR A 52 -6.06 -19.80 -0.83
C THR A 52 -5.33 -21.11 -0.56
N GLY A 53 -5.95 -22.26 -0.87
CA GLY A 53 -5.30 -23.56 -0.71
C GLY A 53 -4.10 -23.76 -1.64
N ASN A 54 -4.10 -23.13 -2.82
CA ASN A 54 -3.00 -23.20 -3.75
C ASN A 54 -1.84 -22.29 -3.31
N ILE A 55 -2.13 -21.09 -2.79
CA ILE A 55 -1.15 -20.18 -2.19
C ILE A 55 -0.41 -20.87 -1.06
N GLN A 56 -1.14 -21.50 -0.13
CA GLN A 56 -0.55 -22.20 1.00
C GLN A 56 0.41 -23.33 0.57
N ARG A 57 0.06 -24.08 -0.49
CA ARG A 57 0.90 -25.18 -1.01
C ARG A 57 2.07 -24.70 -1.87
N SER A 58 1.95 -23.56 -2.51
CA SER A 58 3.02 -23.03 -3.39
C SER A 58 4.08 -22.26 -2.61
N GLY A 59 3.73 -21.67 -1.46
CA GLY A 59 4.57 -20.72 -0.74
C GLY A 59 4.58 -19.31 -1.37
N ALA A 60 3.86 -19.09 -2.47
CA ALA A 60 3.80 -17.80 -3.13
C ALA A 60 3.05 -16.74 -2.30
N THR A 61 3.44 -15.49 -2.44
CA THR A 61 2.72 -14.35 -1.88
C THR A 61 1.80 -13.75 -2.93
N VAL A 62 0.53 -13.50 -2.56
CA VAL A 62 -0.42 -12.81 -3.43
C VAL A 62 -0.86 -11.51 -2.80
N VAL A 63 -0.61 -10.41 -3.51
CA VAL A 63 -0.96 -9.04 -3.09
C VAL A 63 -2.16 -8.55 -3.91
N PHE A 64 -3.20 -8.12 -3.22
CA PHE A 64 -4.36 -7.47 -3.84
C PHE A 64 -4.32 -5.98 -3.53
N ILE A 65 -4.23 -5.15 -4.56
CA ILE A 65 -4.40 -3.71 -4.44
C ILE A 65 -5.88 -3.40 -4.57
N ASN A 66 -6.43 -2.63 -3.62
CA ASN A 66 -7.85 -2.28 -3.62
C ASN A 66 -8.04 -0.77 -3.49
N GLN A 67 -9.19 -0.31 -3.91
CA GLN A 67 -9.57 1.09 -3.85
C GLN A 67 -10.61 1.31 -2.76
N ILE A 68 -10.52 2.46 -2.08
CA ILE A 68 -11.51 2.88 -1.11
C ILE A 68 -12.67 3.54 -1.85
N ARG A 69 -13.88 3.21 -1.41
CA ARG A 69 -15.13 3.81 -1.85
C ARG A 69 -15.91 4.30 -0.64
N MET A 70 -16.76 5.28 -0.85
CA MET A 70 -17.64 5.80 0.18
C MET A 70 -19.05 5.25 -0.03
N LYS A 71 -19.63 4.69 1.02
CA LYS A 71 -21.04 4.29 1.02
C LYS A 71 -21.91 5.51 1.28
N ILE A 72 -22.91 5.70 0.45
CA ILE A 72 -23.93 6.75 0.63
C ILE A 72 -24.89 6.34 1.73
N GLY A 73 -25.35 7.30 2.55
CA GLY A 73 -26.39 7.07 3.56
C GLY A 73 -25.94 6.40 4.87
N VAL A 74 -24.63 6.29 5.13
CA VAL A 74 -24.12 5.79 6.41
C VAL A 74 -24.16 6.91 7.44
N MET A 75 -25.10 6.85 8.38
CA MET A 75 -25.24 7.85 9.45
C MET A 75 -24.30 7.59 10.64
N PHE A 76 -23.92 6.33 10.89
CA PHE A 76 -23.08 5.92 12.02
C PHE A 76 -21.95 4.98 11.54
N GLY A 77 -20.74 5.14 12.14
CA GLY A 77 -19.57 4.36 11.80
C GLY A 77 -18.82 4.91 10.58
N SER A 78 -17.86 4.15 10.08
CA SER A 78 -17.08 4.56 8.90
C SER A 78 -17.85 4.28 7.61
N PRO A 79 -18.05 5.29 6.75
CA PRO A 79 -18.66 5.09 5.43
C PRO A 79 -17.72 4.40 4.45
N GLU A 80 -16.44 4.25 4.80
CA GLU A 80 -15.45 3.67 3.90
C GLU A 80 -15.68 2.18 3.65
N THR A 81 -15.58 1.79 2.41
CA THR A 81 -15.67 0.40 1.96
C THR A 81 -14.65 0.15 0.85
N THR A 82 -14.47 -1.11 0.49
CA THR A 82 -13.60 -1.53 -0.61
C THR A 82 -14.41 -2.26 -1.66
N THR A 83 -13.93 -2.29 -2.90
CA THR A 83 -14.55 -3.06 -3.98
C THR A 83 -14.37 -4.56 -3.76
N GLY A 84 -15.20 -5.39 -4.41
CA GLY A 84 -15.10 -6.84 -4.32
C GLY A 84 -15.70 -7.47 -3.05
N GLY A 85 -16.46 -6.70 -2.28
CA GLY A 85 -17.16 -7.19 -1.06
C GLY A 85 -16.23 -7.40 0.13
N ASN A 86 -16.63 -8.28 1.06
CA ASN A 86 -15.92 -8.48 2.33
C ASN A 86 -14.93 -9.67 2.33
N ALA A 87 -14.91 -10.49 1.29
CA ALA A 87 -14.14 -11.73 1.29
C ALA A 87 -12.64 -11.51 1.59
N LEU A 88 -12.00 -10.51 0.95
CA LEU A 88 -10.60 -10.17 1.21
C LEU A 88 -10.32 -9.82 2.66
N LYS A 89 -11.26 -9.19 3.36
CA LYS A 89 -11.09 -8.85 4.79
C LYS A 89 -10.89 -10.09 5.66
N PHE A 90 -11.53 -11.21 5.30
CA PHE A 90 -11.43 -12.47 6.05
C PHE A 90 -10.23 -13.30 5.59
N TYR A 91 -10.03 -13.46 4.28
CA TYR A 91 -8.99 -14.32 3.72
C TYR A 91 -7.57 -13.76 3.89
N SER A 92 -7.38 -12.45 3.83
CA SER A 92 -6.05 -11.83 3.94
C SER A 92 -5.37 -12.15 5.28
N SER A 93 -4.08 -12.44 5.21
CA SER A 93 -3.21 -12.59 6.39
C SER A 93 -2.77 -11.23 6.92
N VAL A 94 -2.45 -10.30 6.03
CA VAL A 94 -2.07 -8.92 6.33
C VAL A 94 -2.98 -7.97 5.57
N ARG A 95 -3.37 -6.85 6.20
CA ARG A 95 -4.07 -5.75 5.55
C ARG A 95 -3.41 -4.44 5.93
N LEU A 96 -3.08 -3.68 4.91
CA LEU A 96 -2.46 -2.37 5.02
C LEU A 96 -3.47 -1.30 4.56
N ASP A 97 -3.62 -0.27 5.35
CA ASP A 97 -4.33 0.96 4.97
C ASP A 97 -3.27 2.00 4.62
N ILE A 98 -3.29 2.49 3.38
CA ILE A 98 -2.31 3.44 2.85
C ILE A 98 -3.01 4.76 2.59
N ARG A 99 -2.50 5.86 3.21
CA ARG A 99 -3.07 7.20 3.10
C ARG A 99 -2.01 8.23 2.77
N ARG A 100 -2.34 9.10 1.83
CA ARG A 100 -1.62 10.37 1.69
C ARG A 100 -2.01 11.26 2.87
N ILE A 101 -1.02 11.77 3.60
CA ILE A 101 -1.21 12.65 4.76
C ILE A 101 -0.70 14.06 4.52
N GLY A 102 0.12 14.26 3.48
CA GLY A 102 0.67 15.56 3.13
C GLY A 102 1.25 15.58 1.72
N ALA A 103 1.79 16.72 1.35
CA ALA A 103 2.56 16.92 0.13
C ALA A 103 4.00 17.27 0.47
N VAL A 104 4.95 16.65 -0.22
CA VAL A 104 6.35 17.06 -0.18
C VAL A 104 6.55 18.14 -1.23
N LYS A 105 7.07 19.30 -0.80
CA LYS A 105 7.27 20.47 -1.66
C LYS A 105 8.73 20.87 -1.72
N GLU A 106 9.14 21.36 -2.88
CA GLU A 106 10.39 22.09 -3.07
C GLU A 106 10.06 23.47 -3.65
N GLY A 107 10.17 24.51 -2.82
CA GLY A 107 9.58 25.82 -3.12
C GLY A 107 8.05 25.70 -3.21
N ASP A 108 7.50 26.13 -4.35
CA ASP A 108 6.06 26.05 -4.64
C ASP A 108 5.65 24.74 -5.34
N GLU A 109 6.59 23.96 -5.81
CA GLU A 109 6.35 22.72 -6.55
C GLU A 109 6.10 21.54 -5.62
N VAL A 110 5.09 20.72 -5.95
CA VAL A 110 4.82 19.46 -5.26
C VAL A 110 5.60 18.34 -5.93
N ILE A 111 6.63 17.83 -5.25
CA ILE A 111 7.56 16.82 -5.76
C ILE A 111 7.28 15.41 -5.22
N GLY A 112 6.35 15.27 -4.30
CA GLY A 112 6.01 13.97 -3.72
C GLY A 112 4.86 14.04 -2.74
N ASN A 113 4.60 12.90 -2.10
CA ASN A 113 3.56 12.75 -1.09
C ASN A 113 4.14 12.23 0.22
N GLU A 114 3.69 12.79 1.33
CA GLU A 114 3.83 12.15 2.63
C GLU A 114 2.75 11.08 2.77
N THR A 115 3.18 9.89 3.09
CA THR A 115 2.33 8.69 3.08
C THR A 115 2.38 8.01 4.44
N ARG A 116 1.22 7.62 4.96
CA ARG A 116 1.08 6.79 6.14
C ARG A 116 0.57 5.43 5.75
N VAL A 117 1.23 4.38 6.24
CA VAL A 117 0.76 2.99 6.16
C VAL A 117 0.41 2.50 7.55
N LYS A 118 -0.81 2.02 7.73
CA LYS A 118 -1.27 1.42 8.98
C LYS A 118 -1.57 -0.07 8.76
N VAL A 119 -1.02 -0.91 9.60
CA VAL A 119 -1.32 -2.35 9.61
C VAL A 119 -2.65 -2.56 10.34
N VAL A 120 -3.75 -2.71 9.60
CA VAL A 120 -5.10 -2.84 10.18
C VAL A 120 -5.48 -4.28 10.51
N LYS A 121 -4.75 -5.26 9.94
CA LYS A 121 -4.85 -6.68 10.27
C LYS A 121 -3.50 -7.35 10.04
N ASN A 122 -3.11 -8.20 10.97
CA ASN A 122 -1.92 -9.04 10.81
C ASN A 122 -2.11 -10.37 11.58
N LYS A 123 -1.92 -11.49 10.89
CA LYS A 123 -2.00 -12.84 11.47
C LYS A 123 -0.61 -13.42 11.79
N VAL A 124 0.46 -12.77 11.36
CA VAL A 124 1.84 -13.28 11.47
C VAL A 124 2.70 -12.43 12.40
N SER A 125 2.20 -11.26 12.85
CA SER A 125 2.88 -10.35 13.79
C SER A 125 1.84 -9.46 14.48
N PRO A 126 2.15 -8.77 15.59
CA PRO A 126 1.25 -7.82 16.21
C PRO A 126 0.76 -6.75 15.23
N PRO A 127 -0.57 -6.54 15.12
CA PRO A 127 -1.15 -5.54 14.23
C PRO A 127 -1.05 -4.11 14.81
N PHE A 128 -1.65 -3.15 14.10
CA PHE A 128 -1.85 -1.75 14.48
C PHE A 128 -0.59 -0.88 14.52
N LYS A 129 0.56 -1.41 14.09
CA LYS A 129 1.74 -0.59 13.81
C LYS A 129 1.49 0.31 12.61
N GLN A 130 2.16 1.45 12.59
CA GLN A 130 2.12 2.37 11.46
C GLN A 130 3.52 2.90 11.16
N ALA A 131 3.73 3.22 9.88
CA ALA A 131 4.92 3.87 9.36
C ALA A 131 4.51 5.07 8.52
N GLU A 132 5.31 6.11 8.54
CA GLU A 132 5.16 7.30 7.70
C GLU A 132 6.46 7.50 6.93
N PHE A 133 6.33 7.76 5.63
CA PHE A 133 7.45 7.96 4.73
C PHE A 133 7.04 8.80 3.53
N GLN A 134 8.03 9.28 2.79
CA GLN A 134 7.82 10.09 1.59
C GLN A 134 7.90 9.23 0.34
N ILE A 135 6.96 9.44 -0.58
CA ILE A 135 7.01 8.90 -1.94
C ILE A 135 7.26 10.06 -2.90
N MET A 136 8.43 10.05 -3.53
CA MET A 136 8.85 11.07 -4.49
C MET A 136 8.36 10.70 -5.89
N TYR A 137 7.87 11.66 -6.65
CA TYR A 137 7.39 11.42 -8.00
C TYR A 137 8.52 10.96 -8.91
N GLY A 138 8.29 9.87 -9.66
CA GLY A 138 9.25 9.27 -10.56
C GLY A 138 10.42 8.52 -9.89
N MET A 139 10.58 8.64 -8.55
CA MET A 139 11.69 8.03 -7.81
C MET A 139 11.27 6.95 -6.81
N GLY A 140 10.01 7.01 -6.32
CA GLY A 140 9.52 6.08 -5.31
C GLY A 140 9.80 6.52 -3.88
N ILE A 141 10.05 5.57 -2.97
CA ILE A 141 10.27 5.85 -1.54
C ILE A 141 11.59 6.61 -1.35
N ASN A 142 11.53 7.71 -0.59
CA ASN A 142 12.70 8.51 -0.21
C ASN A 142 13.50 7.82 0.91
N GLN A 143 14.37 6.88 0.53
CA GLN A 143 15.16 6.08 1.49
C GLN A 143 16.12 6.95 2.28
N GLU A 144 16.79 7.91 1.64
CA GLU A 144 17.75 8.81 2.29
C GLU A 144 17.03 9.69 3.34
N GLY A 145 15.84 10.17 3.01
CA GLY A 145 14.99 10.89 3.95
C GLY A 145 14.64 10.07 5.18
N GLU A 146 14.38 8.77 5.01
CA GLU A 146 14.12 7.84 6.12
C GLU A 146 15.38 7.64 6.99
N ILE A 147 16.55 7.46 6.36
CA ILE A 147 17.84 7.32 7.07
C ILE A 147 18.11 8.56 7.93
N LEU A 148 17.90 9.76 7.39
CA LEU A 148 18.06 11.01 8.15
C LEU A 148 17.10 11.09 9.35
N ASP A 149 15.83 10.71 9.18
CA ASP A 149 14.84 10.76 10.26
C ASP A 149 15.15 9.73 11.35
N TYR A 150 15.52 8.50 10.97
CA TYR A 150 15.91 7.46 11.93
C TYR A 150 17.25 7.77 12.60
N GLY A 151 18.24 8.25 11.83
CA GLY A 151 19.53 8.68 12.36
C GLY A 151 19.37 9.78 13.42
N ASN A 152 18.48 10.74 13.16
CA ASN A 152 18.17 11.78 14.15
C ASN A 152 17.45 11.21 15.39
N LYS A 153 16.50 10.29 15.22
CA LYS A 153 15.81 9.64 16.35
C LYS A 153 16.75 8.81 17.22
N LEU A 154 17.78 8.22 16.62
CA LEU A 154 18.79 7.41 17.32
C LEU A 154 19.96 8.25 17.87
N GLY A 155 19.96 9.56 17.64
CA GLY A 155 21.05 10.45 18.06
C GLY A 155 22.35 10.27 17.28
N LEU A 156 22.31 9.63 16.10
CA LEU A 156 23.45 9.46 15.20
C LEU A 156 23.62 10.66 14.26
N ILE A 157 22.51 11.32 13.94
CA ILE A 157 22.47 12.53 13.12
C ILE A 157 21.84 13.64 13.96
N ASP A 158 22.57 14.73 14.13
CA ASP A 158 22.05 15.92 14.79
C ASP A 158 21.31 16.79 13.79
N LYS A 159 20.13 17.29 14.22
CA LYS A 159 19.35 18.26 13.46
C LYS A 159 19.24 19.56 14.24
N SER A 160 19.81 20.63 13.69
CA SER A 160 19.70 21.98 14.25
C SER A 160 19.04 22.90 13.22
N GLY A 161 17.75 23.22 13.44
CA GLY A 161 16.94 23.93 12.47
C GLY A 161 16.87 23.19 11.14
N ALA A 162 17.35 23.78 10.05
CA ALA A 162 17.42 23.16 8.72
C ALA A 162 18.70 22.35 8.47
N PHE A 163 19.70 22.41 9.37
CA PHE A 163 21.00 21.76 9.16
C PHE A 163 21.02 20.36 9.77
N TYR A 164 21.58 19.42 9.01
CA TYR A 164 21.87 18.06 9.45
C TYR A 164 23.38 17.90 9.65
N LYS A 165 23.76 17.26 10.74
CA LYS A 165 25.18 17.01 11.08
C LYS A 165 25.39 15.53 11.39
N LEU A 166 26.49 14.98 10.92
CA LEU A 166 26.99 13.66 11.24
C LEU A 166 28.37 13.82 11.85
N ASP A 167 28.61 13.26 13.04
CA ASP A 167 29.89 13.37 13.78
C ASP A 167 30.37 14.82 13.96
N GLY A 168 29.44 15.77 14.10
CA GLY A 168 29.74 17.21 14.25
C GLY A 168 29.92 17.97 12.95
N GLU A 169 30.07 17.30 11.82
CA GLU A 169 30.19 17.91 10.50
C GLU A 169 28.82 18.14 9.84
N THR A 170 28.66 19.28 9.17
CA THR A 170 27.40 19.60 8.46
C THR A 170 27.34 18.84 7.15
N ILE A 171 26.39 17.91 7.03
CA ILE A 171 26.15 17.09 5.83
C ILE A 171 25.17 17.72 4.85
N GLY A 172 24.40 18.73 5.27
CA GLY A 172 23.52 19.46 4.36
C GLY A 172 22.55 20.39 5.07
N GLN A 173 22.05 21.36 4.29
CA GLN A 173 20.93 22.22 4.68
C GLN A 173 19.66 21.73 3.99
N GLY A 174 18.70 21.30 4.79
CA GLY A 174 17.46 20.66 4.31
C GLY A 174 17.65 19.17 4.01
N LYS A 175 16.51 18.46 4.00
CA LYS A 175 16.48 17.00 3.87
C LYS A 175 17.02 16.53 2.51
N THR A 176 16.76 17.32 1.45
CA THR A 176 17.22 16.98 0.08
C THR A 176 18.76 17.00 -0.01
N LYS A 177 19.42 18.09 0.46
CA LYS A 177 20.89 18.19 0.38
C LYS A 177 21.57 17.18 1.29
N ALA A 178 21.06 16.98 2.52
CA ALA A 178 21.60 15.98 3.42
C ALA A 178 21.38 14.54 2.88
N GLY A 179 20.27 14.30 2.17
CA GLY A 179 20.02 13.03 1.50
C GLY A 179 20.96 12.76 0.34
N LEU A 180 21.33 13.78 -0.44
CA LEU A 180 22.33 13.65 -1.51
C LEU A 180 23.69 13.24 -0.97
N PHE A 181 24.12 13.82 0.15
CA PHE A 181 25.36 13.43 0.82
C PHE A 181 25.39 11.94 1.20
N LEU A 182 24.24 11.37 1.58
CA LEU A 182 24.14 9.95 1.93
C LEU A 182 24.17 9.01 0.71
N LYS A 183 24.07 9.55 -0.51
CA LYS A 183 24.17 8.76 -1.76
C LYS A 183 25.60 8.63 -2.28
N GLU A 184 26.48 9.53 -1.88
CA GLU A 184 27.91 9.52 -2.22
C GLU A 184 28.68 8.57 -1.28
#